data_68b54c3ae2a7e544c8e5e7ac4a309574
#
_entry.id   68b54c3ae2a7e544c8e5e7ac4a309574
#
_cell.length_a   1.000
_cell.length_b   1.000
_cell.length_c   1.000
_cell.angle_alpha   90.00
_cell.angle_beta   90.00
_cell.angle_gamma   90.00
#
_symmetry.space_group_name_H-M   'P 1'
#
loop_
_entity.id
_entity.type
_entity.pdbx_description
1 polymer ?
#
loop_
_entity_poly.entity_id
_entity_poly.type
_entity_poly.pdbx_seq_one_letter_code
_entity_poly.pdbx_strand_id
1 'polypeptide(L)'
;MYPCAMELKNRTSAWTLLVAAILGFAASFILTVDKFKVLKDSGFTPSCNINATLNCKSVMLSKQAEVFGFPNSLIGIGAFAMMLVIAVSLFMGIRFPKLFWQLVFAGTILAVLFCHWLAFQTTFKIGALCPYCMVAWFATLLVLSVSLRELLEFKRISLVEEEAKVAVETVQKWMVPFHLVWATLLIGAAFVGV
;
A
#
# COMPACT_ATOMS: atom_id res chain seq x y z
N MET A 1 30.45 14.28 11.54
CA MET A 1 29.64 15.38 10.95
C MET A 1 28.82 14.78 9.80
N TYR A 2 27.53 14.47 9.98
CA TYR A 2 26.71 13.89 8.93
C TYR A 2 26.11 15.03 8.10
N PRO A 3 26.17 14.99 6.75
CA PRO A 3 25.74 16.11 5.94
C PRO A 3 24.22 16.29 6.00
N CYS A 4 23.79 17.54 6.06
CA CYS A 4 22.39 18.03 6.10
C CYS A 4 21.47 17.36 5.05
N ALA A 5 22.01 16.96 3.91
CA ALA A 5 21.29 16.26 2.84
C ALA A 5 20.77 14.87 3.25
N MET A 6 21.49 14.17 4.13
CA MET A 6 21.06 12.84 4.61
C MET A 6 19.92 12.95 5.63
N GLU A 7 19.89 14.02 6.40
CA GLU A 7 18.82 14.32 7.35
C GLU A 7 17.51 14.67 6.63
N LEU A 8 17.57 15.51 5.60
CA LEU A 8 16.40 15.87 4.77
C LEU A 8 15.82 14.66 4.04
N LYS A 9 16.67 13.76 3.56
CA LYS A 9 16.26 12.55 2.83
C LYS A 9 15.54 11.57 3.75
N ASN A 10 16.00 11.40 4.99
CA ASN A 10 15.36 10.56 5.99
C ASN A 10 14.00 11.13 6.41
N ARG A 11 13.84 12.44 6.50
CA ARG A 11 12.57 13.11 6.78
C ARG A 11 11.53 12.88 5.69
N THR A 12 11.92 12.89 4.41
CA THR A 12 10.99 12.61 3.30
C THR A 12 10.46 11.17 3.37
N SER A 13 11.33 10.18 3.61
CA SER A 13 10.91 8.78 3.82
C SER A 13 9.97 8.66 5.01
N ALA A 14 10.26 9.32 6.13
CA ALA A 14 9.43 9.30 7.32
C ALA A 14 8.04 9.91 7.06
N TRP A 15 7.94 11.06 6.39
CA TRP A 15 6.66 11.67 6.03
C TRP A 15 5.85 10.82 5.07
N THR A 16 6.48 10.29 4.02
CA THR A 16 5.80 9.42 3.06
C THR A 16 5.25 8.18 3.74
N LEU A 17 6.06 7.57 4.62
CA LEU A 17 5.65 6.38 5.35
C LEU A 17 4.54 6.68 6.36
N LEU A 18 4.60 7.82 7.05
CA LEU A 18 3.56 8.26 7.99
C LEU A 18 2.21 8.44 7.28
N VAL A 19 2.20 9.18 6.17
CA VAL A 19 0.98 9.41 5.39
C VAL A 19 0.42 8.08 4.87
N ALA A 20 1.26 7.22 4.28
CA ALA A 20 0.86 5.90 3.81
C ALA A 20 0.28 5.04 4.95
N ALA A 21 0.94 5.02 6.11
CA ALA A 21 0.51 4.24 7.27
C ALA A 21 -0.84 4.73 7.81
N ILE A 22 -1.04 6.05 7.95
CA ILE A 22 -2.31 6.61 8.42
C ILE A 22 -3.44 6.29 7.44
N LEU A 23 -3.25 6.54 6.15
CA LEU A 23 -4.27 6.28 5.13
C LEU A 23 -4.61 4.80 5.03
N GLY A 24 -3.61 3.93 4.97
CA GLY A 24 -3.79 2.50 4.88
C GLY A 24 -4.43 1.91 6.14
N PHE A 25 -4.01 2.36 7.32
CA PHE A 25 -4.61 1.94 8.59
C PHE A 25 -6.08 2.36 8.69
N ALA A 26 -6.39 3.63 8.40
CA ALA A 26 -7.76 4.14 8.45
C ALA A 26 -8.68 3.39 7.48
N ALA A 27 -8.23 3.19 6.23
CA ALA A 27 -8.98 2.44 5.23
C ALA A 27 -9.23 0.99 5.68
N SER A 28 -8.21 0.30 6.17
CA SER A 28 -8.30 -1.08 6.66
C SER A 28 -9.20 -1.20 7.90
N PHE A 29 -9.12 -0.22 8.81
CA PHE A 29 -9.95 -0.16 10.01
C PHE A 29 -11.43 0.03 9.66
N ILE A 30 -11.75 1.00 8.79
CA ILE A 30 -13.12 1.26 8.33
C ILE A 30 -13.69 0.02 7.64
N LEU A 31 -12.92 -0.61 6.73
CA LEU A 31 -13.32 -1.84 6.05
C LEU A 31 -13.64 -2.97 7.04
N THR A 32 -12.83 -3.12 8.08
CA THR A 32 -13.06 -4.16 9.10
C THR A 32 -14.32 -3.88 9.89
N VAL A 33 -14.49 -2.64 10.37
CA VAL A 33 -15.71 -2.24 11.12
C VAL A 33 -16.96 -2.41 10.27
N ASP A 34 -16.94 -1.93 9.03
CA ASP A 34 -18.09 -2.03 8.12
C ASP A 34 -18.40 -3.49 7.75
N LYS A 35 -17.38 -4.35 7.57
CA LYS A 35 -17.58 -5.79 7.39
C LYS A 35 -18.35 -6.42 8.54
N PHE A 36 -17.96 -6.13 9.78
CA PHE A 36 -18.68 -6.64 10.95
C PHE A 36 -20.11 -6.10 11.06
N LYS A 37 -20.34 -4.83 10.69
CA LYS A 37 -21.69 -4.27 10.64
C LYS A 37 -22.55 -4.94 9.59
N VAL A 38 -22.03 -5.16 8.36
CA VAL A 38 -22.76 -5.87 7.29
C VAL A 38 -23.09 -7.31 7.66
N LEU A 39 -22.18 -7.99 8.37
CA LEU A 39 -22.43 -9.36 8.84
C LEU A 39 -23.48 -9.43 9.95
N LYS A 40 -23.58 -8.39 10.80
CA LYS A 40 -24.55 -8.31 11.89
C LYS A 40 -25.93 -7.83 11.41
N ASP A 41 -25.95 -6.93 10.45
CA ASP A 41 -27.15 -6.34 9.87
C ASP A 41 -27.05 -6.30 8.34
N SER A 42 -27.79 -7.17 7.67
CA SER A 42 -27.84 -7.26 6.20
C SER A 42 -28.39 -5.98 5.55
N GLY A 43 -29.15 -5.18 6.27
CA GLY A 43 -29.67 -3.88 5.82
C GLY A 43 -28.63 -2.77 5.86
N PHE A 44 -27.54 -2.93 6.61
CA PHE A 44 -26.48 -1.94 6.68
C PHE A 44 -25.82 -1.68 5.31
N THR A 45 -25.69 -0.41 4.96
CA THR A 45 -25.02 0.03 3.72
C THR A 45 -23.76 0.84 4.08
N PRO A 46 -22.55 0.36 3.72
CA PRO A 46 -21.30 1.10 3.92
C PRO A 46 -21.31 2.45 3.21
N SER A 47 -20.60 3.44 3.77
CA SER A 47 -20.47 4.79 3.19
C SER A 47 -19.81 4.82 1.80
N CYS A 48 -19.06 3.78 1.45
CA CYS A 48 -18.40 3.60 0.15
C CYS A 48 -19.28 2.89 -0.90
N ASN A 49 -20.54 2.64 -0.61
CA ASN A 49 -21.52 2.18 -1.61
C ASN A 49 -22.13 3.39 -2.31
N ILE A 50 -21.51 3.81 -3.41
CA ILE A 50 -21.89 5.04 -4.13
C ILE A 50 -22.81 4.70 -5.31
N ASN A 51 -22.50 3.64 -6.05
CA ASN A 51 -23.27 3.15 -7.19
C ASN A 51 -23.01 1.67 -7.43
N ALA A 52 -23.49 1.10 -8.54
CA ALA A 52 -23.31 -0.32 -8.86
C ALA A 52 -21.83 -0.71 -8.99
N THR A 53 -21.01 0.14 -9.59
CA THR A 53 -19.56 -0.10 -9.79
C THR A 53 -18.76 0.17 -8.52
N LEU A 54 -19.03 1.27 -7.80
CA LEU A 54 -18.38 1.60 -6.53
C LEU A 54 -19.20 1.04 -5.37
N ASN A 55 -18.95 -0.23 -5.03
CA ASN A 55 -19.76 -1.00 -4.09
C ASN A 55 -18.87 -1.83 -3.15
N CYS A 56 -18.56 -1.27 -1.99
CA CYS A 56 -17.78 -1.97 -0.97
C CYS A 56 -18.47 -3.21 -0.41
N LYS A 57 -19.81 -3.20 -0.28
CA LYS A 57 -20.56 -4.32 0.29
C LYS A 57 -20.38 -5.58 -0.55
N SER A 58 -20.49 -5.48 -1.87
CA SER A 58 -20.28 -6.62 -2.78
C SER A 58 -18.85 -7.16 -2.67
N VAL A 59 -17.85 -6.28 -2.57
CA VAL A 59 -16.45 -6.69 -2.41
C VAL A 59 -16.22 -7.34 -1.05
N MET A 60 -16.73 -6.74 0.04
CA MET A 60 -16.56 -7.26 1.41
C MET A 60 -17.19 -8.65 1.60
N LEU A 61 -18.32 -8.94 0.95
CA LEU A 61 -19.03 -10.23 1.07
C LEU A 61 -18.46 -11.30 0.12
N SER A 62 -17.51 -10.96 -0.72
CA SER A 62 -16.88 -11.92 -1.62
C SER A 62 -15.93 -12.87 -0.87
N LYS A 63 -15.75 -14.09 -1.42
CA LYS A 63 -14.77 -15.06 -0.89
C LYS A 63 -13.33 -14.52 -0.94
N GLN A 64 -13.05 -13.64 -1.90
CA GLN A 64 -11.76 -13.00 -2.07
C GLN A 64 -11.43 -12.01 -0.94
N ALA A 65 -12.44 -11.51 -0.23
CA ALA A 65 -12.22 -10.64 0.93
C ALA A 65 -11.79 -11.40 2.21
N GLU A 66 -11.83 -12.74 2.18
CA GLU A 66 -11.52 -13.63 3.31
C GLU A 66 -10.62 -14.82 2.88
N VAL A 67 -9.58 -14.56 2.12
CA VAL A 67 -8.68 -15.60 1.57
C VAL A 67 -8.07 -16.49 2.65
N PHE A 68 -7.81 -15.92 3.82
CA PHE A 68 -7.17 -16.60 4.96
C PHE A 68 -8.18 -17.09 6.02
N GLY A 69 -9.50 -17.11 5.71
CA GLY A 69 -10.54 -17.48 6.65
C GLY A 69 -10.96 -16.38 7.63
N PHE A 70 -10.41 -15.18 7.44
CA PHE A 70 -10.77 -13.96 8.17
C PHE A 70 -10.66 -12.75 7.23
N PRO A 71 -11.26 -11.59 7.56
CA PRO A 71 -11.21 -10.40 6.71
C PRO A 71 -9.78 -9.95 6.40
N ASN A 72 -9.42 -9.85 5.11
CA ASN A 72 -8.09 -9.43 4.68
C ASN A 72 -7.69 -8.04 5.22
N SER A 73 -8.68 -7.20 5.54
CA SER A 73 -8.45 -5.87 6.13
C SER A 73 -7.78 -5.92 7.51
N LEU A 74 -7.90 -7.04 8.26
CA LEU A 74 -7.18 -7.24 9.52
C LEU A 74 -5.67 -7.31 9.30
N ILE A 75 -5.22 -7.92 8.19
CA ILE A 75 -3.80 -7.94 7.82
C ILE A 75 -3.34 -6.50 7.55
N GLY A 76 -4.18 -5.71 6.85
CA GLY A 76 -3.91 -4.29 6.60
C GLY A 76 -3.75 -3.49 7.88
N ILE A 77 -4.63 -3.68 8.88
CA ILE A 77 -4.52 -3.02 10.19
C ILE A 77 -3.16 -3.32 10.82
N GLY A 78 -2.77 -4.60 10.91
CA GLY A 78 -1.49 -5.00 11.51
C GLY A 78 -0.29 -4.44 10.75
N ALA A 79 -0.28 -4.58 9.42
CA ALA A 79 0.80 -4.11 8.57
C ALA A 79 0.99 -2.59 8.64
N PHE A 80 -0.08 -1.81 8.49
CA PHE A 80 0.00 -0.35 8.54
C PHE A 80 0.29 0.19 9.94
N ALA A 81 -0.16 -0.50 11.02
CA ALA A 81 0.24 -0.17 12.38
C ALA A 81 1.76 -0.31 12.58
N MET A 82 2.36 -1.39 12.05
CA MET A 82 3.82 -1.55 12.06
C MET A 82 4.51 -0.43 11.28
N MET A 83 3.99 -0.06 10.10
CA MET A 83 4.55 1.05 9.31
C MET A 83 4.45 2.38 10.05
N LEU A 84 3.40 2.61 10.83
CA LEU A 84 3.25 3.80 11.66
C LEU A 84 4.35 3.89 12.72
N VAL A 85 4.63 2.79 13.42
CA VAL A 85 5.72 2.71 14.39
C VAL A 85 7.08 2.98 13.73
N ILE A 86 7.33 2.42 12.55
CA ILE A 86 8.56 2.64 11.79
C ILE A 86 8.69 4.12 11.40
N ALA A 87 7.61 4.74 10.90
CA ALA A 87 7.61 6.15 10.54
C ALA A 87 7.96 7.06 11.72
N VAL A 88 7.34 6.83 12.88
CA VAL A 88 7.64 7.57 14.13
C VAL A 88 9.09 7.34 14.55
N SER A 89 9.59 6.11 14.49
CA SER A 89 11.00 5.80 14.80
C SER A 89 11.99 6.55 13.91
N LEU A 90 11.68 6.68 12.62
CA LEU A 90 12.48 7.48 11.68
C LEU A 90 12.48 8.97 12.05
N PHE A 91 11.35 9.54 12.51
CA PHE A 91 11.29 10.91 13.02
C PHE A 91 12.13 11.11 14.28
N MET A 92 12.22 10.08 15.13
CA MET A 92 13.10 10.08 16.31
C MET A 92 14.59 9.90 15.96
N GLY A 93 14.93 9.76 14.67
CA GLY A 93 16.31 9.60 14.19
C GLY A 93 16.84 8.17 14.30
N ILE A 94 15.97 7.18 14.59
CA ILE A 94 16.36 5.77 14.64
C ILE A 94 16.71 5.29 13.23
N ARG A 95 17.85 4.59 13.10
CA ARG A 95 18.30 4.00 11.84
C ARG A 95 18.17 2.47 11.92
N PHE A 96 17.44 1.93 10.97
CA PHE A 96 17.27 0.49 10.86
C PHE A 96 18.38 -0.14 10.01
N PRO A 97 18.85 -1.35 10.35
CA PRO A 97 19.88 -2.05 9.60
C PRO A 97 19.36 -2.51 8.21
N LYS A 98 20.29 -2.84 7.30
CA LYS A 98 19.97 -3.31 5.95
C LYS A 98 19.00 -4.50 5.94
N LEU A 99 19.23 -5.48 6.81
CA LEU A 99 18.38 -6.69 6.90
C LEU A 99 16.92 -6.31 7.22
N PHE A 100 16.70 -5.33 8.10
CA PHE A 100 15.36 -4.87 8.42
C PHE A 100 14.63 -4.35 7.16
N TRP A 101 15.30 -3.48 6.37
CA TRP A 101 14.72 -2.96 5.14
C TRP A 101 14.53 -4.03 4.06
N GLN A 102 15.38 -5.06 4.02
CA GLN A 102 15.19 -6.22 3.14
C GLN A 102 13.92 -6.98 3.49
N LEU A 103 13.64 -7.20 4.78
CA LEU A 103 12.42 -7.87 5.24
C LEU A 103 11.18 -7.01 4.96
N VAL A 104 11.23 -5.71 5.24
CA VAL A 104 10.14 -4.77 4.93
C VAL A 104 9.86 -4.77 3.43
N PHE A 105 10.89 -4.69 2.59
CA PHE A 105 10.75 -4.71 1.13
C PHE A 105 10.14 -6.03 0.62
N ALA A 106 10.63 -7.17 1.10
CA ALA A 106 10.10 -8.47 0.72
C ALA A 106 8.61 -8.63 1.12
N GLY A 107 8.27 -8.26 2.35
CA GLY A 107 6.89 -8.26 2.83
C GLY A 107 6.00 -7.32 2.02
N THR A 108 6.52 -6.14 1.66
CA THR A 108 5.76 -5.17 0.87
C THR A 108 5.55 -5.63 -0.58
N ILE A 109 6.54 -6.32 -1.19
CA ILE A 109 6.34 -6.95 -2.51
C ILE A 109 5.18 -7.96 -2.45
N LEU A 110 5.15 -8.84 -1.45
CA LEU A 110 4.06 -9.80 -1.28
C LEU A 110 2.72 -9.08 -1.10
N ALA A 111 2.67 -8.01 -0.31
CA ALA A 111 1.48 -7.20 -0.13
C ALA A 111 1.01 -6.54 -1.43
N VAL A 112 1.93 -5.98 -2.22
CA VAL A 112 1.62 -5.39 -3.53
C VAL A 112 1.08 -6.44 -4.50
N LEU A 113 1.70 -7.60 -4.60
CA LEU A 113 1.21 -8.71 -5.44
C LEU A 113 -0.19 -9.14 -5.02
N PHE A 114 -0.43 -9.26 -3.73
CA PHE A 114 -1.75 -9.60 -3.19
C PHE A 114 -2.80 -8.52 -3.50
N CYS A 115 -2.46 -7.24 -3.33
CA CYS A 115 -3.35 -6.13 -3.69
C CYS A 115 -3.67 -6.10 -5.19
N HIS A 116 -2.69 -6.36 -6.08
CA HIS A 116 -2.92 -6.44 -7.52
C HIS A 116 -3.83 -7.62 -7.89
N TRP A 117 -3.60 -8.77 -7.26
CA TRP A 117 -4.49 -9.91 -7.45
C TRP A 117 -5.92 -9.60 -7.00
N LEU A 118 -6.10 -8.95 -5.85
CA LEU A 118 -7.42 -8.50 -5.39
C LEU A 118 -8.05 -7.49 -6.35
N ALA A 119 -7.26 -6.52 -6.85
CA ALA A 119 -7.73 -5.54 -7.83
C ALA A 119 -8.23 -6.22 -9.12
N PHE A 120 -7.50 -7.24 -9.60
CA PHE A 120 -7.95 -8.06 -10.73
C PHE A 120 -9.26 -8.81 -10.41
N GLN A 121 -9.39 -9.41 -9.23
CA GLN A 121 -10.59 -10.13 -8.81
C GLN A 121 -11.80 -9.20 -8.72
N THR A 122 -11.64 -8.01 -8.13
CA THR A 122 -12.73 -7.04 -8.00
C THR A 122 -13.20 -6.53 -9.35
N THR A 123 -12.27 -6.25 -10.27
CA THR A 123 -12.60 -5.74 -11.61
C THR A 123 -13.26 -6.80 -12.49
N PHE A 124 -12.67 -8.00 -12.60
CA PHE A 124 -13.06 -8.97 -13.63
C PHE A 124 -13.95 -10.12 -13.12
N LYS A 125 -14.06 -10.33 -11.81
CA LYS A 125 -14.86 -11.43 -11.23
C LYS A 125 -16.03 -10.94 -10.40
N ILE A 126 -15.87 -9.83 -9.66
CA ILE A 126 -16.91 -9.29 -8.79
C ILE A 126 -17.71 -8.20 -9.52
N GLY A 127 -17.08 -7.46 -10.46
CA GLY A 127 -17.69 -6.34 -11.17
C GLY A 127 -17.97 -5.14 -10.27
N ALA A 128 -17.22 -5.01 -9.16
CA ALA A 128 -17.38 -3.89 -8.22
C ALA A 128 -16.03 -3.46 -7.66
N LEU A 129 -15.85 -2.16 -7.46
CA LEU A 129 -14.66 -1.55 -6.89
C LEU A 129 -14.94 -1.04 -5.47
N CYS A 130 -13.95 -1.15 -4.62
CA CYS A 130 -14.01 -0.65 -3.25
C CYS A 130 -13.04 0.54 -3.08
N PRO A 131 -13.54 1.78 -2.88
CA PRO A 131 -12.70 2.97 -2.71
C PRO A 131 -11.68 2.83 -1.58
N TYR A 132 -12.05 2.28 -0.42
CA TYR A 132 -11.12 2.05 0.68
C TYR A 132 -10.04 1.01 0.34
N CYS A 133 -10.38 -0.04 -0.44
CA CYS A 133 -9.38 -0.98 -0.93
C CYS A 133 -8.36 -0.30 -1.86
N MET A 134 -8.82 0.66 -2.67
CA MET A 134 -7.93 1.44 -3.55
C MET A 134 -6.99 2.34 -2.74
N VAL A 135 -7.47 2.96 -1.65
CA VAL A 135 -6.63 3.74 -0.73
C VAL A 135 -5.57 2.86 -0.07
N ALA A 136 -5.95 1.69 0.44
CA ALA A 136 -5.00 0.74 1.05
C ALA A 136 -3.97 0.24 0.02
N TRP A 137 -4.39 -0.04 -1.21
CA TRP A 137 -3.48 -0.42 -2.30
C TRP A 137 -2.48 0.69 -2.62
N PHE A 138 -2.95 1.94 -2.80
CA PHE A 138 -2.07 3.09 -3.02
C PHE A 138 -1.09 3.31 -1.86
N ALA A 139 -1.57 3.20 -0.62
CA ALA A 139 -0.71 3.28 0.56
C ALA A 139 0.38 2.19 0.56
N THR A 140 0.05 0.96 0.13
CA THR A 140 1.03 -0.13 0.01
C THR A 140 2.11 0.18 -1.03
N LEU A 141 1.75 0.85 -2.14
CA LEU A 141 2.73 1.29 -3.16
C LEU A 141 3.67 2.37 -2.62
N LEU A 142 3.17 3.28 -1.79
CA LEU A 142 4.03 4.28 -1.12
C LEU A 142 5.02 3.60 -0.16
N VAL A 143 4.58 2.58 0.59
CA VAL A 143 5.47 1.78 1.45
C VAL A 143 6.54 1.07 0.62
N LEU A 144 6.16 0.49 -0.54
CA LEU A 144 7.12 -0.13 -1.46
C LEU A 144 8.17 0.89 -1.93
N SER A 145 7.74 2.09 -2.31
CA SER A 145 8.63 3.17 -2.75
C SER A 145 9.64 3.55 -1.67
N VAL A 146 9.21 3.66 -0.42
CA VAL A 146 10.10 3.98 0.70
C VAL A 146 11.06 2.84 0.98
N SER A 147 10.58 1.61 1.08
CA SER A 147 11.42 0.44 1.39
C SER A 147 12.48 0.20 0.32
N LEU A 148 12.13 0.36 -0.96
CA LEU A 148 13.08 0.30 -2.06
C LEU A 148 14.10 1.42 -1.95
N ARG A 149 13.66 2.67 -1.69
CA ARG A 149 14.57 3.82 -1.54
C ARG A 149 15.60 3.60 -0.43
N GLU A 150 15.17 3.09 0.72
CA GLU A 150 16.07 2.81 1.84
C GLU A 150 17.09 1.71 1.49
N LEU A 151 16.65 0.63 0.81
CA LEU A 151 17.57 -0.42 0.35
C LEU A 151 18.60 0.09 -0.66
N LEU A 152 18.17 0.95 -1.58
CA LEU A 152 19.03 1.52 -2.61
C LEU A 152 20.05 2.47 -2.01
N GLU A 153 19.73 3.14 -0.91
CA GLU A 153 20.70 3.97 -0.18
C GLU A 153 21.84 3.12 0.40
N PHE A 154 21.54 1.93 0.96
CA PHE A 154 22.57 0.99 1.38
C PHE A 154 23.45 0.51 0.20
N LYS A 155 22.84 0.27 -0.96
CA LYS A 155 23.57 -0.12 -2.17
C LYS A 155 24.41 1.04 -2.72
N ARG A 156 23.88 2.25 -2.74
CA ARG A 156 24.59 3.45 -3.21
C ARG A 156 25.87 3.74 -2.42
N ILE A 157 25.84 3.48 -1.09
CA ILE A 157 27.03 3.63 -0.24
C ILE A 157 28.11 2.58 -0.59
N SER A 158 27.71 1.43 -1.14
CA SER A 158 28.60 0.30 -1.50
C SER A 158 29.00 0.27 -2.98
N LEU A 159 28.40 1.11 -3.86
CA LEU A 159 28.67 1.08 -5.30
C LEU A 159 29.60 2.23 -5.69
N VAL A 160 30.68 1.88 -6.40
CA VAL A 160 31.64 2.81 -7.00
C VAL A 160 31.15 3.31 -8.38
N GLU A 161 30.27 2.57 -9.05
CA GLU A 161 29.83 2.86 -10.41
C GLU A 161 28.62 3.82 -10.46
N GLU A 162 28.79 4.93 -11.16
CA GLU A 162 27.77 5.98 -11.33
C GLU A 162 26.57 5.48 -12.16
N GLU A 163 26.78 4.57 -13.13
CA GLU A 163 25.72 4.01 -13.97
C GLU A 163 24.67 3.23 -13.15
N ALA A 164 25.10 2.50 -12.13
CA ALA A 164 24.19 1.78 -11.26
C ALA A 164 23.33 2.69 -10.37
N LYS A 165 23.85 3.88 -10.02
CA LYS A 165 23.09 4.90 -9.28
C LYS A 165 21.98 5.50 -10.13
N VAL A 166 22.28 5.79 -11.40
CA VAL A 166 21.33 6.34 -12.39
C VAL A 166 20.19 5.33 -12.66
N ALA A 167 20.52 4.04 -12.82
CA ALA A 167 19.52 2.99 -13.03
C ALA A 167 18.53 2.90 -11.86
N VAL A 168 19.04 3.02 -10.64
CA VAL A 168 18.26 3.01 -9.41
C VAL A 168 17.33 4.22 -9.29
N GLU A 169 17.84 5.42 -9.57
CA GLU A 169 17.04 6.64 -9.56
C GLU A 169 15.96 6.61 -10.64
N THR A 170 16.27 6.02 -11.79
CA THR A 170 15.30 5.82 -12.88
C THR A 170 14.17 4.90 -12.47
N VAL A 171 14.44 3.75 -11.85
CA VAL A 171 13.41 2.84 -11.33
C VAL A 171 12.53 3.53 -10.30
N GLN A 172 13.12 4.29 -9.37
CA GLN A 172 12.37 5.05 -8.38
C GLN A 172 11.47 6.13 -9.01
N LYS A 173 11.96 6.81 -10.01
CA LYS A 173 11.23 7.86 -10.73
C LYS A 173 10.02 7.32 -11.47
N TRP A 174 10.15 6.14 -12.09
CA TRP A 174 9.09 5.55 -12.94
C TRP A 174 8.13 4.63 -12.18
N MET A 175 8.46 4.18 -10.98
CA MET A 175 7.64 3.24 -10.23
C MET A 175 6.26 3.82 -9.88
N VAL A 176 6.16 5.04 -9.39
CA VAL A 176 4.89 5.70 -9.07
C VAL A 176 4.07 5.98 -10.34
N PRO A 177 4.60 6.61 -11.40
CA PRO A 177 3.89 6.77 -12.66
C PRO A 177 3.37 5.45 -13.25
N PHE A 178 4.18 4.40 -13.25
CA PHE A 178 3.76 3.07 -13.74
C PHE A 178 2.55 2.54 -12.98
N HIS A 179 2.55 2.63 -11.65
CA HIS A 179 1.44 2.15 -10.84
C HIS A 179 0.18 3.02 -11.00
N LEU A 180 0.33 4.33 -11.19
CA LEU A 180 -0.81 5.21 -11.48
C LEU A 180 -1.44 4.86 -12.83
N VAL A 181 -0.65 4.64 -13.87
CA VAL A 181 -1.14 4.20 -15.18
C VAL A 181 -1.83 2.84 -15.06
N TRP A 182 -1.21 1.89 -14.35
CA TRP A 182 -1.80 0.58 -14.12
C TRP A 182 -3.12 0.66 -13.36
N ALA A 183 -3.20 1.45 -12.29
CA ALA A 183 -4.43 1.66 -11.53
C ALA A 183 -5.53 2.30 -12.38
N THR A 184 -5.19 3.31 -13.21
CA THR A 184 -6.16 3.95 -14.12
C THR A 184 -6.66 3.00 -15.20
N LEU A 185 -5.81 2.11 -15.72
CA LEU A 185 -6.21 1.08 -16.68
C LEU A 185 -7.16 0.05 -16.05
N LEU A 186 -6.89 -0.40 -14.83
CA LEU A 186 -7.78 -1.33 -14.10
C LEU A 186 -9.12 -0.68 -13.78
N ILE A 187 -9.12 0.57 -13.32
CA ILE A 187 -10.34 1.32 -13.03
C ILE A 187 -11.13 1.54 -14.33
N GLY A 188 -10.47 1.96 -15.42
CA GLY A 188 -11.09 2.14 -16.73
C GLY A 188 -11.71 0.86 -17.24
N ALA A 189 -11.02 -0.28 -17.15
CA ALA A 189 -11.54 -1.59 -17.53
C ALA A 189 -12.80 -1.99 -16.73
N ALA A 190 -12.83 -1.65 -15.42
CA ALA A 190 -14.01 -1.89 -14.59
C ALA A 190 -15.22 -1.06 -15.03
N PHE A 191 -15.03 0.18 -15.49
CA PHE A 191 -16.12 1.01 -16.01
C PHE A 191 -16.61 0.60 -17.39
N VAL A 192 -15.77 -0.03 -18.22
CA VAL A 192 -16.14 -0.51 -19.57
C VAL A 192 -16.76 -1.90 -19.51
N GLY A 193 -16.42 -2.71 -18.53
CA GLY A 193 -16.88 -4.10 -18.38
C GLY A 193 -18.17 -4.26 -17.56
N VAL A 194 -18.74 -3.17 -17.09
CA VAL A 194 -20.02 -3.09 -16.34
C VAL A 194 -21.01 -2.26 -17.12
#